data_7d26cc1ce23a58ea2b77babd78ed8965
#
_entry.id   7d26cc1ce23a58ea2b77babd78ed8965
#
_cell.length_a   1.000
_cell.length_b   1.000
_cell.length_c   1.000
_cell.angle_alpha   90.00
_cell.angle_beta   90.00
_cell.angle_gamma   90.00
#
_symmetry.space_group_name_H-M   'P 1'
#
loop_
_entity.id
_entity.type
_entity.pdbx_description
1 polymer ?
#
loop_
_entity_poly.entity_id
_entity_poly.type
_entity_poly.pdbx_seq_one_letter_code
_entity_poly.pdbx_strand_id
1 'polypeptide(L)'
;PSKLALRLPQANPVTVAMCERACDELMERRRARLGTSECLRQYLEAAPVHAAPDLPQAARALGLSDRTLKRRLQDEGISYRMLLAEVRGRQANRLLEDETLSLTEIAERMGFSDLSSFSQAYKRWFGVAPSVGRAGTQARGT
;
A
#
# COMPACT_ATOMS: atom_id res chain seq x y z
N PRO A 1 29.59 -18.57 -10.68
CA PRO A 1 28.48 -17.64 -10.56
C PRO A 1 27.48 -17.79 -11.68
N SER A 2 27.90 -17.91 -12.91
CA SER A 2 26.98 -18.18 -14.02
C SER A 2 26.28 -19.54 -13.87
N LYS A 3 26.87 -20.45 -13.16
CA LYS A 3 26.30 -21.78 -12.91
C LYS A 3 25.02 -21.71 -12.09
N LEU A 4 24.91 -20.75 -11.17
CA LEU A 4 23.72 -20.59 -10.37
C LEU A 4 22.54 -20.11 -11.21
N ALA A 5 22.76 -19.18 -12.10
CA ALA A 5 21.73 -18.68 -13.00
C ALA A 5 21.22 -19.78 -13.94
N LEU A 6 22.11 -20.64 -14.41
CA LEU A 6 21.74 -21.75 -15.29
C LEU A 6 20.92 -22.82 -14.59
N ARG A 7 21.08 -22.96 -13.29
CA ARG A 7 20.33 -23.98 -12.52
C ARG A 7 18.92 -23.54 -12.18
N LEU A 8 18.66 -22.25 -12.05
CA LEU A 8 17.38 -21.73 -11.65
C LEU A 8 16.23 -22.18 -12.57
N PRO A 9 16.36 -22.09 -13.91
CA PRO A 9 15.28 -22.54 -14.79
C PRO A 9 15.04 -24.05 -14.77
N GLN A 10 15.99 -24.81 -14.23
CA GLN A 10 15.93 -26.26 -14.21
C GLN A 10 15.65 -26.81 -12.82
N ALA A 11 15.25 -25.97 -11.88
CA ALA A 11 14.90 -26.40 -10.53
C ALA A 11 13.76 -27.43 -10.60
N ASN A 12 13.92 -28.56 -9.90
CA ASN A 12 12.89 -29.57 -9.89
C ASN A 12 11.69 -29.11 -9.03
N PRO A 13 10.50 -29.72 -9.21
CA PRO A 13 9.30 -29.33 -8.46
C PRO A 13 9.45 -29.45 -6.95
N VAL A 14 10.24 -30.38 -6.45
CA VAL A 14 10.48 -30.55 -5.02
C VAL A 14 11.24 -29.34 -4.45
N THR A 15 12.28 -28.89 -5.17
CA THR A 15 13.05 -27.71 -4.76
C THR A 15 12.18 -26.46 -4.79
N VAL A 16 11.35 -26.29 -5.80
CA VAL A 16 10.42 -25.16 -5.90
C VAL A 16 9.43 -25.19 -4.75
N ALA A 17 8.85 -26.33 -4.43
CA ALA A 17 7.93 -26.49 -3.31
C ALA A 17 8.59 -26.16 -1.96
N MET A 18 9.86 -26.57 -1.77
CA MET A 18 10.60 -26.23 -0.56
C MET A 18 10.86 -24.74 -0.46
N CYS A 19 11.19 -24.07 -1.55
CA CYS A 19 11.38 -22.62 -1.60
C CYS A 19 10.08 -21.89 -1.27
N GLU A 20 8.96 -22.34 -1.82
CA GLU A 20 7.64 -21.75 -1.53
C GLU A 20 7.30 -21.86 -0.05
N ARG A 21 7.52 -23.03 0.56
CA ARG A 21 7.30 -23.22 2.01
C ARG A 21 8.18 -22.32 2.85
N ALA A 22 9.46 -22.19 2.48
CA ALA A 22 10.38 -21.31 3.19
C ALA A 22 9.93 -19.86 3.11
N CYS A 23 9.46 -19.42 1.93
CA CYS A 23 8.90 -18.08 1.76
C CYS A 23 7.65 -17.88 2.61
N ASP A 24 6.74 -18.86 2.64
CA ASP A 24 5.53 -18.80 3.45
C ASP A 24 5.85 -18.70 4.94
N GLU A 25 6.81 -19.49 5.42
CA GLU A 25 7.25 -19.43 6.80
C GLU A 25 7.85 -18.08 7.16
N LEU A 26 8.67 -17.51 6.28
CA LEU A 26 9.25 -16.19 6.48
C LEU A 26 8.17 -15.12 6.54
N MET A 27 7.18 -15.20 5.67
CA MET A 27 6.06 -14.27 5.67
C MET A 27 5.23 -14.38 6.95
N GLU A 28 5.01 -15.60 7.45
CA GLU A 28 4.31 -15.81 8.71
C GLU A 28 5.08 -15.24 9.90
N ARG A 29 6.39 -15.47 9.95
CA ARG A 29 7.24 -14.91 11.00
C ARG A 29 7.22 -13.38 10.96
N ARG A 30 7.26 -12.81 9.76
CA ARG A 30 7.19 -11.36 9.58
C ARG A 30 5.86 -10.80 10.07
N ARG A 31 4.75 -11.45 9.72
CA ARG A 31 3.42 -11.06 10.19
C ARG A 31 3.28 -11.15 11.70
N ALA A 32 3.80 -12.22 12.30
CA ALA A 32 3.78 -12.39 13.74
C ALA A 32 4.57 -11.30 14.45
N ARG A 33 5.68 -10.85 13.85
CA ARG A 33 6.55 -9.84 14.44
C ARG A 33 6.03 -8.41 14.25
N LEU A 34 5.51 -8.10 13.06
CA LEU A 34 5.10 -6.73 12.70
C LEU A 34 3.61 -6.45 12.89
N GLY A 35 2.80 -7.51 13.01
CA GLY A 35 1.35 -7.38 13.01
C GLY A 35 0.76 -7.31 11.61
N THR A 36 -0.52 -7.60 11.52
CA THR A 36 -1.22 -7.66 10.22
C THR A 36 -1.37 -6.27 9.60
N SER A 37 -1.68 -5.27 10.41
CA SER A 37 -1.85 -3.90 9.91
C SER A 37 -0.57 -3.35 9.30
N GLU A 38 0.59 -3.62 9.91
CA GLU A 38 1.86 -3.15 9.37
C GLU A 38 2.23 -3.86 8.06
N CYS A 39 2.01 -5.16 7.99
CA CYS A 39 2.22 -5.92 6.75
C CYS A 39 1.32 -5.40 5.63
N LEU A 40 0.06 -5.10 5.97
CA LEU A 40 -0.89 -4.54 5.01
C LEU A 40 -0.47 -3.14 4.57
N ARG A 41 -0.01 -2.32 5.50
CA ARG A 41 0.47 -0.96 5.20
C ARG A 41 1.61 -1.01 4.20
N GLN A 42 2.59 -1.88 4.43
CA GLN A 42 3.72 -2.05 3.51
C GLN A 42 3.27 -2.53 2.13
N TYR A 43 2.32 -3.45 2.08
CA TYR A 43 1.76 -3.91 0.83
C TYR A 43 1.07 -2.78 0.07
N LEU A 44 0.25 -1.99 0.75
CA LEU A 44 -0.46 -0.87 0.13
C LEU A 44 0.49 0.23 -0.34
N GLU A 45 1.56 0.51 0.42
CA GLU A 45 2.56 1.50 0.01
C GLU A 45 3.36 1.07 -1.21
N ALA A 46 3.57 -0.23 -1.38
CA ALA A 46 4.28 -0.79 -2.54
C ALA A 46 3.37 -0.91 -3.77
N ALA A 47 2.06 -0.86 -3.59
CA ALA A 47 1.11 -0.96 -4.70
C ALA A 47 1.13 0.30 -5.57
N PRO A 48 0.77 0.18 -6.87
CA PRO A 48 0.71 1.36 -7.74
C PRO A 48 -0.24 2.43 -7.18
N VAL A 49 0.23 3.67 -7.17
CA VAL A 49 -0.53 4.80 -6.60
C VAL A 49 -1.87 5.00 -7.31
N HIS A 50 -1.90 4.74 -8.62
CA HIS A 50 -3.10 4.94 -9.44
C HIS A 50 -4.12 3.80 -9.34
N ALA A 51 -3.75 2.68 -8.70
CA ALA A 51 -4.60 1.49 -8.63
C ALA A 51 -4.52 0.86 -7.24
N ALA A 52 -5.20 1.47 -6.29
CA ALA A 52 -5.24 0.96 -4.92
C ALA A 52 -5.94 -0.40 -4.88
N PRO A 53 -5.34 -1.41 -4.23
CA PRO A 53 -5.96 -2.73 -4.10
C PRO A 53 -7.25 -2.67 -3.27
N ASP A 54 -8.16 -3.56 -3.56
CA ASP A 54 -9.33 -3.76 -2.71
C ASP A 54 -9.01 -4.79 -1.60
N LEU A 55 -9.95 -4.98 -0.70
CA LEU A 55 -9.77 -5.91 0.43
C LEU A 55 -9.47 -7.35 -0.03
N PRO A 56 -10.22 -7.94 -1.00
CA PRO A 56 -9.90 -9.28 -1.46
C PRO A 56 -8.50 -9.42 -2.05
N GLN A 57 -8.04 -8.44 -2.81
CA GLN A 57 -6.70 -8.44 -3.38
C GLN A 57 -5.63 -8.38 -2.29
N ALA A 58 -5.83 -7.52 -1.29
CA ALA A 58 -4.91 -7.39 -0.18
C ALA A 58 -4.87 -8.66 0.68
N ALA A 59 -6.03 -9.25 0.95
CA ALA A 59 -6.10 -10.49 1.71
C ALA A 59 -5.35 -11.62 0.99
N ARG A 60 -5.54 -11.74 -0.32
CA ARG A 60 -4.85 -12.74 -1.14
C ARG A 60 -3.34 -12.53 -1.11
N ALA A 61 -2.90 -11.30 -1.21
CA ALA A 61 -1.47 -10.96 -1.16
C ALA A 61 -0.83 -11.34 0.17
N LEU A 62 -1.59 -11.25 1.27
CA LEU A 62 -1.12 -11.64 2.60
C LEU A 62 -1.36 -13.12 2.92
N GLY A 63 -1.96 -13.87 1.98
CA GLY A 63 -2.26 -15.30 2.19
C GLY A 63 -3.39 -15.53 3.18
N LEU A 64 -4.31 -14.59 3.30
CA LEU A 64 -5.44 -14.65 4.23
C LEU A 64 -6.77 -14.62 3.47
N SER A 65 -7.83 -15.12 4.12
CA SER A 65 -9.19 -14.89 3.64
C SER A 65 -9.63 -13.46 4.00
N ASP A 66 -10.62 -12.95 3.29
CA ASP A 66 -11.18 -11.62 3.57
C ASP A 66 -11.65 -11.52 5.02
N ARG A 67 -12.33 -12.56 5.49
CA ARG A 67 -12.83 -12.62 6.86
C ARG A 67 -11.70 -12.58 7.89
N THR A 68 -10.63 -13.36 7.65
CA THR A 68 -9.47 -13.39 8.55
C THR A 68 -8.76 -12.05 8.58
N LEU A 69 -8.58 -11.42 7.42
CA LEU A 69 -7.96 -10.11 7.35
C LEU A 69 -8.77 -9.07 8.13
N LYS A 70 -10.08 -9.02 7.89
CA LYS A 70 -10.96 -8.10 8.63
C LYS A 70 -10.88 -8.32 10.13
N ARG A 71 -10.94 -9.57 10.58
CA ARG A 71 -10.88 -9.91 12.00
C ARG A 71 -9.57 -9.46 12.62
N ARG A 72 -8.44 -9.77 11.97
CA ARG A 72 -7.12 -9.40 12.50
C ARG A 72 -6.94 -7.89 12.59
N LEU A 73 -7.40 -7.15 11.58
CA LEU A 73 -7.36 -5.69 11.61
C LEU A 73 -8.24 -5.13 12.73
N GLN A 74 -9.42 -5.70 12.91
CA GLN A 74 -10.33 -5.31 13.99
C GLN A 74 -9.70 -5.55 15.36
N ASP A 75 -9.00 -6.68 15.54
CA ASP A 75 -8.27 -6.98 16.77
C ASP A 75 -7.17 -5.96 17.05
N GLU A 76 -6.58 -5.39 16.01
CA GLU A 76 -5.57 -4.34 16.11
C GLU A 76 -6.18 -2.92 16.19
N GLY A 77 -7.52 -2.82 16.18
CA GLY A 77 -8.22 -1.55 16.33
C GLY A 77 -8.28 -0.69 15.08
N ILE A 78 -8.07 -1.27 13.90
CA ILE A 78 -8.09 -0.53 12.64
C ILE A 78 -8.93 -1.27 11.59
N SER A 79 -9.57 -0.54 10.68
CA SER A 79 -10.26 -1.13 9.53
C SER A 79 -9.39 -1.01 8.28
N TYR A 80 -9.68 -1.84 7.26
CA TYR A 80 -9.03 -1.74 5.96
C TYR A 80 -9.19 -0.33 5.38
N ARG A 81 -10.39 0.20 5.47
CA ARG A 81 -10.70 1.53 4.94
C ARG A 81 -9.87 2.63 5.61
N MET A 82 -9.71 2.56 6.92
CA MET A 82 -8.89 3.52 7.67
C MET A 82 -7.42 3.41 7.27
N LEU A 83 -6.90 2.20 7.15
CA LEU A 83 -5.53 1.98 6.76
C LEU A 83 -5.26 2.43 5.34
N LEU A 84 -6.18 2.14 4.42
CA LEU A 84 -6.10 2.60 3.04
C LEU A 84 -6.09 4.13 2.97
N ALA A 85 -6.96 4.79 3.73
CA ALA A 85 -7.00 6.25 3.80
C ALA A 85 -5.67 6.83 4.31
N GLU A 86 -5.08 6.20 5.32
CA GLU A 86 -3.78 6.62 5.85
C GLU A 86 -2.69 6.55 4.77
N VAL A 87 -2.59 5.41 4.07
CA VAL A 87 -1.59 5.21 3.02
C VAL A 87 -1.83 6.15 1.85
N ARG A 88 -3.08 6.26 1.40
CA ARG A 88 -3.44 7.16 0.28
C ARG A 88 -3.17 8.62 0.64
N GLY A 89 -3.45 9.01 1.86
CA GLY A 89 -3.15 10.36 2.34
C GLY A 89 -1.67 10.67 2.31
N ARG A 90 -0.83 9.75 2.73
CA ARG A 90 0.63 9.92 2.66
C ARG A 90 1.12 10.03 1.22
N GLN A 91 0.59 9.20 0.34
CA GLN A 91 0.94 9.24 -1.09
C GLN A 91 0.57 10.59 -1.69
N ALA A 92 -0.62 11.09 -1.37
CA ALA A 92 -1.07 12.40 -1.84
C ALA A 92 -0.15 13.51 -1.35
N ASN A 93 0.22 13.49 -0.08
CA ASN A 93 1.12 14.51 0.48
C ASN A 93 2.50 14.47 -0.15
N ARG A 94 3.03 13.30 -0.46
CA ARG A 94 4.31 13.20 -1.18
C ARG A 94 4.23 13.86 -2.56
N LEU A 95 3.13 13.66 -3.27
CA LEU A 95 2.93 14.31 -4.58
C LEU A 95 2.74 15.82 -4.44
N LEU A 96 2.08 16.27 -3.37
CA LEU A 96 1.88 17.70 -3.10
C LEU A 96 3.19 18.44 -2.80
N GLU A 97 4.21 17.74 -2.33
CA GLU A 97 5.55 18.32 -2.11
C GLU A 97 6.23 18.70 -3.43
N ASP A 98 5.86 18.08 -4.53
CA ASP A 98 6.39 18.40 -5.84
C ASP A 98 5.63 19.58 -6.43
N GLU A 99 6.21 20.77 -6.35
CA GLU A 99 5.62 22.01 -6.81
C GLU A 99 5.44 22.06 -8.35
N THR A 100 6.13 21.19 -9.07
CA THR A 100 5.99 21.13 -10.56
C THR A 100 4.69 20.48 -10.99
N LEU A 101 4.03 19.75 -10.09
CA LEU A 101 2.78 19.06 -10.37
C LEU A 101 1.58 19.93 -10.01
N SER A 102 0.63 20.06 -10.94
CA SER A 102 -0.66 20.69 -10.66
C SER A 102 -1.52 19.73 -9.82
N LEU A 103 -2.53 20.28 -9.17
CA LEU A 103 -3.49 19.44 -8.42
C LEU A 103 -4.23 18.46 -9.34
N THR A 104 -4.51 18.87 -10.56
CA THR A 104 -5.14 18.00 -11.56
C THR A 104 -4.23 16.83 -11.93
N GLU A 105 -2.94 17.09 -12.13
CA GLU A 105 -1.96 16.04 -12.41
C GLU A 105 -1.83 15.07 -11.24
N ILE A 106 -1.85 15.57 -10.01
CA ILE A 106 -1.82 14.75 -8.82
C ILE A 106 -3.06 13.85 -8.74
N ALA A 107 -4.23 14.42 -9.01
CA ALA A 107 -5.47 13.65 -9.04
C ALA A 107 -5.38 12.49 -10.05
N GLU A 108 -4.87 12.75 -11.24
CA GLU A 108 -4.66 11.74 -12.27
C GLU A 108 -3.69 10.66 -11.83
N ARG A 109 -2.56 11.03 -11.25
CA ARG A 109 -1.54 10.09 -10.76
C ARG A 109 -2.07 9.21 -9.63
N MET A 110 -2.98 9.74 -8.84
CA MET A 110 -3.63 9.00 -7.75
C MET A 110 -4.77 8.10 -8.25
N GLY A 111 -5.10 8.15 -9.54
CA GLY A 111 -6.14 7.33 -10.13
C GLY A 111 -7.54 7.89 -10.01
N PHE A 112 -7.69 9.16 -9.68
CA PHE A 112 -8.99 9.82 -9.63
C PHE A 112 -9.40 10.27 -11.03
N SER A 113 -10.71 10.25 -11.29
CA SER A 113 -11.26 10.64 -12.59
C SER A 113 -11.16 12.15 -12.84
N ASP A 114 -11.18 12.95 -11.78
CA ASP A 114 -11.11 14.42 -11.88
C ASP A 114 -10.57 15.01 -10.57
N LEU A 115 -10.27 16.30 -10.60
CA LEU A 115 -9.76 17.04 -9.45
C LEU A 115 -10.81 17.09 -8.32
N SER A 116 -12.08 17.19 -8.67
CA SER A 116 -13.15 17.26 -7.67
C SER A 116 -13.20 16.01 -6.80
N SER A 117 -13.10 14.83 -7.41
CA SER A 117 -13.07 13.56 -6.71
C SER A 117 -11.87 13.45 -5.76
N PHE A 118 -10.70 13.86 -6.24
CA PHE A 118 -9.50 13.90 -5.43
C PHE A 118 -9.65 14.86 -4.25
N SER A 119 -10.16 16.06 -4.51
CA SER A 119 -10.35 17.08 -3.46
C SER A 119 -11.30 16.60 -2.36
N GLN A 120 -12.38 15.92 -2.74
CA GLN A 120 -13.32 15.34 -1.79
C GLN A 120 -12.65 14.25 -0.94
N ALA A 121 -11.86 13.37 -1.56
CA ALA A 121 -11.15 12.32 -0.86
C ALA A 121 -10.11 12.92 0.09
N TYR A 122 -9.32 13.86 -0.36
CA TYR A 122 -8.31 14.53 0.45
C TYR A 122 -8.94 15.22 1.67
N LYS A 123 -10.05 15.88 1.46
CA LYS A 123 -10.79 16.54 2.54
C LYS A 123 -11.30 15.54 3.58
N ARG A 124 -11.73 14.34 3.13
CA ARG A 124 -12.10 13.27 4.07
C ARG A 124 -10.91 12.79 4.89
N TRP A 125 -9.73 12.71 4.27
CA TRP A 125 -8.51 12.22 4.95
C TRP A 125 -7.95 13.24 5.95
N PHE A 126 -7.93 14.51 5.59
CA PHE A 126 -7.22 15.55 6.35
C PHE A 126 -8.11 16.68 6.87
N GLY A 127 -9.37 16.72 6.49
CA GLY A 127 -10.30 17.80 6.91
C GLY A 127 -10.13 19.10 6.16
N VAL A 128 -9.17 19.21 5.24
CA VAL A 128 -8.90 20.44 4.48
C VAL A 128 -8.71 20.10 2.99
N ALA A 129 -8.85 21.10 2.13
CA ALA A 129 -8.65 20.92 0.69
C ALA A 129 -7.15 20.68 0.36
N PRO A 130 -6.84 20.03 -0.77
CA PRO A 130 -5.44 19.78 -1.18
C PRO A 130 -4.60 21.04 -1.31
N SER A 131 -5.19 22.16 -1.75
CA SER A 131 -4.48 23.43 -1.86
C SER A 131 -4.00 23.93 -0.50
N VAL A 132 -4.81 23.76 0.54
CA VAL A 132 -4.44 24.11 1.92
C VAL A 132 -3.37 23.15 2.43
N GLY A 133 -3.50 21.87 2.15
CA GLY A 133 -2.50 20.87 2.50
C GLY A 133 -1.14 21.14 1.89
N ARG A 134 -1.12 21.54 0.61
CA ARG A 134 0.12 21.93 -0.08
C ARG A 134 0.80 23.13 0.59
N ALA A 135 0.03 24.17 0.91
CA ALA A 135 0.56 25.34 1.58
C ALA A 135 1.16 24.99 2.95
N GLY A 136 0.48 24.13 3.71
CA GLY A 136 0.97 23.64 5.00
C GLY A 136 2.25 22.82 4.88
N THR A 137 2.37 22.01 3.86
CA THR A 137 3.57 21.21 3.59
C THR A 137 4.77 22.09 3.26
N GLN A 138 4.55 23.10 2.43
CA GLN A 138 5.61 24.06 2.08
C GLN A 138 6.11 24.84 3.31
N ALA A 139 5.21 25.22 4.20
CA ALA A 139 5.57 25.92 5.41
C ALA A 139 6.42 25.06 6.37
N ARG A 140 6.23 23.75 6.34
CA ARG A 140 7.02 22.81 7.16
C ARG A 140 8.39 22.50 6.56
N GLY A 141 8.54 22.68 5.25
CA GLY A 141 9.79 22.40 4.54
C GLY A 141 10.84 23.49 4.64
N THR A 142 10.49 24.58 5.26
CA THR A 142 11.40 25.69 5.53
C THR A 142 11.78 25.72 7.00
#